data_64b9611a0a4df1cbe4f9ad453b4828f8
#
_entry.id   64b9611a0a4df1cbe4f9ad453b4828f8
#
_cell.length_a   1.000
_cell.length_b   1.000
_cell.length_c   1.000
_cell.angle_alpha   90.00
_cell.angle_beta   90.00
_cell.angle_gamma   90.00
#
_symmetry.space_group_name_H-M   'P 1'
#
loop_
_entity.id
_entity.type
_entity.pdbx_description
1 polymer ?
#
loop_
_entity_poly.entity_id
_entity_poly.type
_entity_poly.pdbx_seq_one_letter_code
_entity_poly.pdbx_strand_id
1 'polypeptide(L)'
;MQQQDMMALARQGDPDVIGFLINQALRNQGITASVVCEDGCLHILLEASSVPPQQACVEFIANGLQRLQLSSALRVRVYGGIAGVKPSWSQVFDVGRVPLKKPIKVARKKIKKQRNLQLILIRPLLIFAFSSLGFGMVWAFSNQGQAESLANIWSEVSGSLNSFSFTFPTAEFSVKNQPKQPQPQVKAEEKKYQNREVEAAAIPFISTQLIQSGPPASIEDKQTPKTSTNVEKNIVKTLPRTTINIKAVGDIIPGSNYPYNKLPASKESLFKAVKPYLQGSDILFGNFESTMTNYPYSAKDVSRGMTFAFRSPPSYNTIFKDAGFDVLSVANNHSFDFFEQGFKDTIENLEKVGIKTVGRKNQILYKNVKGVTVAFIGFSTYDAHNTILDLSAAKKLVNEAKQKASVVVISVHAGAEGTDAINVRNREEFFYGENRGNMVLFSRTMIDAGADLILGHGPHVPRAVEVYKGKLIAYSLGNFLGYQTLSTVAELGYSLILEVAVNEEGDFVEGKILPVHLDGQGVPYFDQKFRSVGLIRSLMASDFPNTPLTIDNKGKITKK
;
A
#
# COMPACT_ATOMS: atom_id res chain seq x y z
N MET A 1 1.13 -21.45 1.99
CA MET A 1 2.00 -22.65 1.95
C MET A 1 3.15 -22.42 2.91
N GLN A 2 3.46 -23.37 3.78
CA GLN A 2 4.55 -23.20 4.74
C GLN A 2 5.92 -23.23 4.01
N GLN A 3 6.93 -22.54 4.54
CA GLN A 3 8.29 -22.50 3.98
C GLN A 3 8.84 -23.92 3.71
N GLN A 4 8.47 -24.87 4.57
CA GLN A 4 8.85 -26.29 4.39
C GLN A 4 8.23 -26.90 3.15
N ASP A 5 6.98 -26.53 2.80
CA ASP A 5 6.28 -27.06 1.62
C ASP A 5 6.88 -26.51 0.32
N MET A 6 7.26 -25.23 0.28
CA MET A 6 7.94 -24.63 -0.88
C MET A 6 9.31 -25.27 -1.12
N MET A 7 10.10 -25.48 -0.08
CA MET A 7 11.40 -26.14 -0.22
C MET A 7 11.24 -27.61 -0.64
N ALA A 8 10.17 -28.27 -0.21
CA ALA A 8 9.85 -29.63 -0.67
C ALA A 8 9.53 -29.66 -2.17
N LEU A 9 8.72 -28.74 -2.67
CA LEU A 9 8.40 -28.59 -4.10
C LEU A 9 9.64 -28.21 -4.93
N ALA A 10 10.45 -27.26 -4.45
CA ALA A 10 11.71 -26.91 -5.11
C ALA A 10 12.65 -28.13 -5.26
N ARG A 11 12.73 -29.00 -4.23
CA ARG A 11 13.50 -30.25 -4.27
C ARG A 11 12.91 -31.29 -5.22
N GLN A 12 11.61 -31.23 -5.48
CA GLN A 12 10.96 -32.07 -6.48
C GLN A 12 11.18 -31.60 -7.91
N GLY A 13 11.76 -30.40 -8.09
CA GLY A 13 12.03 -29.82 -9.40
C GLY A 13 10.88 -28.97 -9.95
N ASP A 14 9.98 -28.51 -9.09
CA ASP A 14 8.84 -27.68 -9.48
C ASP A 14 9.32 -26.37 -10.15
N PRO A 15 8.97 -26.13 -11.45
CA PRO A 15 9.51 -25.04 -12.22
C PRO A 15 9.05 -23.65 -11.70
N ASP A 16 7.84 -23.54 -11.18
CA ASP A 16 7.28 -22.27 -10.70
C ASP A 16 8.00 -21.82 -9.43
N VAL A 17 8.23 -22.78 -8.51
CA VAL A 17 8.97 -22.49 -7.26
C VAL A 17 10.44 -22.21 -7.54
N ILE A 18 11.07 -22.95 -8.44
CA ILE A 18 12.47 -22.68 -8.84
C ILE A 18 12.57 -21.31 -9.51
N GLY A 19 11.65 -20.96 -10.42
CA GLY A 19 11.57 -19.66 -11.07
C GLY A 19 11.42 -18.52 -10.06
N PHE A 20 10.55 -18.69 -9.08
CA PHE A 20 10.37 -17.73 -7.99
C PHE A 20 11.68 -17.51 -7.20
N LEU A 21 12.37 -18.57 -6.79
CA LEU A 21 13.62 -18.47 -6.03
C LEU A 21 14.73 -17.78 -6.83
N ILE A 22 14.85 -18.08 -8.14
CA ILE A 22 15.84 -17.46 -9.03
C ILE A 22 15.52 -15.97 -9.19
N ASN A 23 14.26 -15.59 -9.42
CA ASN A 23 13.84 -14.20 -9.56
C ASN A 23 14.10 -13.39 -8.31
N GLN A 24 13.86 -13.94 -7.13
CA GLN A 24 14.18 -13.30 -5.87
C GLN A 24 15.68 -12.99 -5.75
N ALA A 25 16.55 -13.95 -6.10
CA ALA A 25 17.97 -13.80 -5.97
C ALA A 25 18.60 -12.86 -7.01
N LEU A 26 18.04 -12.78 -8.22
CA LEU A 26 18.56 -11.97 -9.33
C LEU A 26 17.90 -10.57 -9.44
N ARG A 27 16.92 -10.29 -8.58
CA ARG A 27 16.13 -9.04 -8.59
C ARG A 27 16.99 -7.77 -8.63
N ASN A 28 17.99 -7.69 -7.76
CA ASN A 28 18.87 -6.52 -7.63
C ASN A 28 19.84 -6.34 -8.82
N GLN A 29 19.89 -7.32 -9.73
CA GLN A 29 20.75 -7.32 -10.91
C GLN A 29 19.96 -6.98 -12.19
N GLY A 30 18.65 -6.72 -12.09
CA GLY A 30 17.79 -6.43 -13.21
C GLY A 30 17.62 -7.60 -14.19
N ILE A 31 17.80 -8.85 -13.70
CA ILE A 31 17.63 -10.08 -14.48
C ILE A 31 16.33 -10.75 -14.04
N THR A 32 15.48 -11.11 -15.00
CA THR A 32 14.27 -11.91 -14.79
C THR A 32 14.46 -13.34 -15.31
N ALA A 33 13.87 -14.31 -14.62
CA ALA A 33 13.91 -15.70 -15.00
C ALA A 33 12.51 -16.25 -15.28
N SER A 34 12.33 -16.90 -16.43
CA SER A 34 11.17 -17.73 -16.74
C SER A 34 11.61 -19.19 -16.75
N VAL A 35 10.89 -20.07 -16.05
CA VAL A 35 11.27 -21.48 -15.88
C VAL A 35 10.11 -22.37 -16.32
N VAL A 36 10.41 -23.36 -17.15
CA VAL A 36 9.45 -24.39 -17.59
C VAL A 36 10.12 -25.75 -17.58
N CYS A 37 9.35 -26.81 -17.36
CA CYS A 37 9.84 -28.19 -17.44
C CYS A 37 9.19 -28.89 -18.62
N GLU A 38 10.01 -29.30 -19.63
CA GLU A 38 9.57 -30.00 -20.83
C GLU A 38 10.46 -31.21 -21.06
N ASP A 39 9.88 -32.38 -21.36
CA ASP A 39 10.59 -33.63 -21.64
C ASP A 39 11.64 -34.00 -20.58
N GLY A 40 11.37 -33.72 -19.30
CA GLY A 40 12.31 -33.98 -18.19
C GLY A 40 13.53 -33.06 -18.18
N CYS A 41 13.47 -31.93 -18.89
CA CYS A 41 14.48 -30.90 -18.91
C CYS A 41 13.90 -29.59 -18.33
N LEU A 42 14.61 -29.00 -17.39
CA LEU A 42 14.27 -27.67 -16.86
C LEU A 42 14.87 -26.60 -17.76
N HIS A 43 14.03 -25.83 -18.42
CA HIS A 43 14.42 -24.71 -19.27
C HIS A 43 14.31 -23.42 -18.47
N ILE A 44 15.42 -22.67 -18.36
CA ILE A 44 15.52 -21.41 -17.61
C ILE A 44 15.93 -20.31 -18.57
N LEU A 45 15.03 -19.38 -18.88
CA LEU A 45 15.31 -18.20 -19.67
C LEU A 45 15.60 -17.02 -18.75
N LEU A 46 16.79 -16.42 -18.90
CA LEU A 46 17.24 -15.23 -18.19
C LEU A 46 17.21 -14.02 -19.13
N GLU A 47 16.43 -13.01 -18.80
CA GLU A 47 16.26 -11.81 -19.60
C GLU A 47 16.62 -10.56 -18.80
N ALA A 48 17.29 -9.60 -19.44
CA ALA A 48 17.63 -8.30 -18.87
C ALA A 48 17.66 -7.21 -19.95
N SER A 49 17.92 -5.95 -19.58
CA SER A 49 18.11 -4.83 -20.53
C SER A 49 19.34 -4.97 -21.41
N SER A 50 20.33 -5.77 -21.00
CA SER A 50 21.51 -6.19 -21.77
C SER A 50 21.72 -7.69 -21.62
N VAL A 51 22.49 -8.32 -22.52
CA VAL A 51 22.72 -9.77 -22.48
C VAL A 51 23.38 -10.16 -21.15
N PRO A 52 22.74 -11.01 -20.30
CA PRO A 52 23.31 -11.45 -19.04
C PRO A 52 24.62 -12.24 -19.29
N PRO A 53 25.64 -12.11 -18.43
CA PRO A 53 26.92 -12.80 -18.59
C PRO A 53 26.74 -14.30 -18.40
N GLN A 54 26.99 -15.08 -19.49
CA GLN A 54 26.69 -16.52 -19.57
C GLN A 54 27.32 -17.32 -18.43
N GLN A 55 28.65 -17.20 -18.22
CA GLN A 55 29.37 -18.04 -17.27
C GLN A 55 28.84 -17.84 -15.84
N ALA A 56 28.74 -16.58 -15.41
CA ALA A 56 28.29 -16.22 -14.06
C ALA A 56 26.85 -16.66 -13.80
N CYS A 57 25.94 -16.47 -14.78
CA CYS A 57 24.55 -16.89 -14.64
C CYS A 57 24.42 -18.42 -14.57
N VAL A 58 25.15 -19.15 -15.42
CA VAL A 58 25.12 -20.61 -15.43
C VAL A 58 25.70 -21.20 -14.13
N GLU A 59 26.83 -20.65 -13.63
CA GLU A 59 27.41 -21.08 -12.37
C GLU A 59 26.48 -20.79 -11.18
N PHE A 60 25.83 -19.61 -11.16
CA PHE A 60 24.83 -19.26 -10.14
C PHE A 60 23.68 -20.26 -10.11
N ILE A 61 23.06 -20.54 -11.28
CA ILE A 61 21.95 -21.49 -11.39
C ILE A 61 22.38 -22.90 -11.01
N ALA A 62 23.53 -23.37 -11.52
CA ALA A 62 24.03 -24.71 -11.23
C ALA A 62 24.30 -24.91 -9.72
N ASN A 63 24.98 -23.96 -9.09
CA ASN A 63 25.27 -23.99 -7.65
C ASN A 63 23.98 -23.94 -6.81
N GLY A 64 23.02 -23.08 -7.18
CA GLY A 64 21.74 -22.99 -6.50
C GLY A 64 20.96 -24.31 -6.55
N LEU A 65 20.77 -24.87 -7.73
CA LEU A 65 20.06 -26.15 -7.92
C LEU A 65 20.78 -27.33 -7.26
N GLN A 66 22.11 -27.37 -7.28
CA GLN A 66 22.87 -28.42 -6.62
C GLN A 66 22.69 -28.39 -5.09
N ARG A 67 22.65 -27.19 -4.48
CA ARG A 67 22.44 -27.03 -3.04
C ARG A 67 21.00 -27.29 -2.60
N LEU A 68 20.02 -27.15 -3.49
CA LEU A 68 18.64 -27.57 -3.22
C LEU A 68 18.51 -29.07 -2.97
N GLN A 69 19.51 -29.88 -3.37
CA GLN A 69 19.48 -31.34 -3.23
C GLN A 69 18.24 -31.96 -3.88
N LEU A 70 18.08 -31.74 -5.18
CA LEU A 70 16.95 -32.26 -5.94
C LEU A 70 16.74 -33.74 -5.68
N SER A 71 15.47 -34.16 -5.57
CA SER A 71 15.09 -35.53 -5.28
C SER A 71 15.40 -36.51 -6.43
N SER A 72 15.51 -35.98 -7.66
CA SER A 72 15.88 -36.73 -8.88
C SER A 72 16.95 -35.99 -9.68
N ALA A 73 17.68 -36.71 -10.54
CA ALA A 73 18.56 -36.07 -11.51
C ALA A 73 17.73 -35.31 -12.54
N LEU A 74 18.11 -34.04 -12.79
CA LEU A 74 17.41 -33.15 -13.69
C LEU A 74 18.37 -32.59 -14.73
N ARG A 75 17.99 -32.62 -16.01
CA ARG A 75 18.69 -31.89 -17.06
C ARG A 75 18.24 -30.42 -17.04
N VAL A 76 19.17 -29.50 -17.11
CA VAL A 76 18.89 -28.06 -17.06
C VAL A 76 19.47 -27.38 -18.29
N ARG A 77 18.67 -26.56 -18.94
CA ARG A 77 19.10 -25.72 -20.05
C ARG A 77 18.82 -24.26 -19.72
N VAL A 78 19.87 -23.47 -19.60
CA VAL A 78 19.79 -22.04 -19.32
C VAL A 78 19.99 -21.28 -20.62
N TYR A 79 19.18 -20.26 -20.82
CA TYR A 79 19.25 -19.31 -21.92
C TYR A 79 19.44 -17.92 -21.35
N GLY A 80 20.15 -17.04 -22.07
CA GLY A 80 20.26 -15.64 -21.68
C GLY A 80 20.19 -14.72 -22.88
N GLY A 81 19.45 -13.62 -22.72
CA GLY A 81 19.22 -12.65 -23.78
C GLY A 81 18.66 -11.33 -23.29
N ILE A 82 18.43 -10.43 -24.26
CA ILE A 82 17.73 -9.17 -24.02
C ILE A 82 16.23 -9.47 -23.99
N ALA A 83 15.51 -8.85 -23.07
CA ALA A 83 14.07 -9.03 -22.91
C ALA A 83 13.30 -8.82 -24.24
N GLY A 84 12.46 -9.79 -24.59
CA GLY A 84 11.68 -9.79 -25.82
C GLY A 84 12.46 -10.10 -27.11
N VAL A 85 13.74 -10.47 -27.01
CA VAL A 85 14.61 -10.82 -28.15
C VAL A 85 15.03 -12.29 -28.06
N LYS A 86 15.30 -12.92 -29.21
CA LYS A 86 15.80 -14.30 -29.22
C LYS A 86 17.05 -14.44 -28.33
N PRO A 87 17.15 -15.51 -27.51
CA PRO A 87 18.29 -15.72 -26.63
C PRO A 87 19.63 -15.64 -27.35
N SER A 88 20.57 -14.91 -26.78
CA SER A 88 21.91 -14.72 -27.34
C SER A 88 22.83 -15.91 -27.09
N TRP A 89 22.58 -16.68 -26.02
CA TRP A 89 23.33 -17.86 -25.66
C TRP A 89 22.45 -18.90 -24.97
N SER A 90 22.91 -20.15 -24.95
CA SER A 90 22.33 -21.21 -24.13
C SER A 90 23.39 -22.21 -23.69
N GLN A 91 23.17 -22.82 -22.52
CA GLN A 91 24.03 -23.86 -21.96
C GLN A 91 23.22 -24.95 -21.29
N VAL A 92 23.68 -26.21 -21.41
CA VAL A 92 23.03 -27.38 -20.82
C VAL A 92 23.98 -28.04 -19.83
N PHE A 93 23.43 -28.45 -18.67
CA PHE A 93 24.14 -29.24 -17.66
C PHE A 93 23.15 -30.16 -16.92
N ASP A 94 23.66 -31.17 -16.23
CA ASP A 94 22.85 -32.08 -15.43
C ASP A 94 23.07 -31.77 -13.93
N VAL A 95 21.98 -31.77 -13.13
CA VAL A 95 21.97 -31.55 -11.67
C VAL A 95 21.32 -32.77 -11.00
N GLY A 96 21.88 -33.25 -9.87
CA GLY A 96 21.33 -34.35 -9.08
C GLY A 96 22.41 -35.31 -8.60
N ARG A 97 22.04 -36.35 -7.85
CA ARG A 97 22.97 -37.34 -7.30
C ARG A 97 23.60 -38.19 -8.40
N VAL A 98 24.73 -37.75 -8.99
CA VAL A 98 25.62 -38.61 -9.74
C VAL A 98 26.80 -38.96 -8.81
N PRO A 99 27.09 -40.25 -8.52
CA PRO A 99 28.32 -40.62 -7.82
C PRO A 99 29.50 -40.16 -8.67
N LEU A 100 30.42 -39.37 -8.10
CA LEU A 100 31.64 -38.92 -8.75
C LEU A 100 32.46 -40.12 -9.25
N LYS A 101 32.34 -40.49 -10.53
CA LYS A 101 33.33 -41.31 -11.21
C LYS A 101 34.53 -40.44 -11.57
N LYS A 102 35.72 -40.92 -11.17
CA LYS A 102 37.02 -40.32 -11.46
C LYS A 102 37.17 -39.95 -12.94
N PRO A 103 37.92 -38.86 -13.29
CA PRO A 103 38.02 -38.40 -14.67
C PRO A 103 38.69 -39.41 -15.57
N ILE A 104 37.99 -39.89 -16.59
CA ILE A 104 38.54 -40.69 -17.67
C ILE A 104 39.18 -39.73 -18.69
N LYS A 105 40.47 -39.89 -18.93
CA LYS A 105 41.19 -39.18 -20.00
C LYS A 105 40.61 -39.65 -21.36
N VAL A 106 39.87 -38.79 -22.03
CA VAL A 106 39.35 -39.09 -23.39
C VAL A 106 40.30 -38.52 -24.42
N ALA A 107 40.85 -39.45 -25.21
CA ALA A 107 41.68 -39.14 -26.36
C ALA A 107 40.87 -38.47 -27.48
N ARG A 108 41.43 -37.39 -28.05
CA ARG A 108 40.84 -36.70 -29.20
C ARG A 108 40.77 -37.62 -30.42
N LYS A 109 39.55 -37.98 -30.84
CA LYS A 109 39.29 -38.51 -32.20
C LYS A 109 38.48 -37.46 -32.98
N LYS A 110 39.07 -37.04 -34.11
CA LYS A 110 38.43 -36.23 -35.15
C LYS A 110 37.24 -36.94 -35.74
N ILE A 111 36.05 -36.36 -35.74
CA ILE A 111 34.90 -36.84 -36.52
C ILE A 111 34.46 -35.72 -37.47
N LYS A 112 34.27 -36.21 -38.70
CA LYS A 112 33.93 -35.43 -39.89
C LYS A 112 32.53 -34.82 -39.84
N LYS A 113 32.42 -33.66 -40.41
CA LYS A 113 31.26 -32.91 -40.89
C LYS A 113 30.18 -33.77 -41.55
N GLN A 114 28.95 -33.78 -41.06
CA GLN A 114 27.78 -34.03 -41.91
C GLN A 114 26.65 -33.02 -41.61
N ARG A 115 26.07 -32.62 -42.71
CA ARG A 115 25.11 -31.51 -42.89
C ARG A 115 23.68 -31.95 -42.53
N ASN A 116 22.88 -30.94 -42.30
CA ASN A 116 21.41 -30.82 -42.40
C ASN A 116 20.60 -31.37 -41.24
N LEU A 117 20.10 -30.46 -40.39
CA LEU A 117 18.75 -30.61 -39.84
C LEU A 117 18.02 -29.27 -40.00
N GLN A 118 16.89 -29.32 -40.65
CA GLN A 118 15.98 -28.25 -40.95
C GLN A 118 15.38 -27.70 -39.66
N LEU A 119 15.41 -26.37 -39.53
CA LEU A 119 14.65 -25.64 -38.50
C LEU A 119 13.16 -25.78 -38.80
N ILE A 120 12.44 -26.45 -37.90
CA ILE A 120 10.99 -26.38 -37.82
C ILE A 120 10.67 -25.11 -37.04
N LEU A 121 10.11 -24.16 -37.76
CA LEU A 121 9.49 -22.94 -37.21
C LEU A 121 8.22 -23.36 -36.44
N ILE A 122 8.27 -23.42 -35.13
CA ILE A 122 7.07 -23.48 -34.28
C ILE A 122 6.55 -22.05 -34.13
N ARG A 123 5.41 -21.80 -34.73
CA ARG A 123 4.68 -20.53 -34.71
C ARG A 123 4.15 -20.21 -33.29
N PRO A 124 3.89 -18.93 -32.96
CA PRO A 124 3.49 -18.47 -31.62
C PRO A 124 1.99 -18.69 -31.41
N LEU A 125 1.58 -19.89 -31.07
CA LEU A 125 0.15 -20.19 -30.74
C LEU A 125 -0.04 -20.66 -29.29
N LEU A 126 1.02 -20.73 -28.49
CA LEU A 126 0.96 -21.21 -27.09
C LEU A 126 0.87 -20.09 -26.05
N ILE A 127 0.87 -18.81 -26.45
CA ILE A 127 0.85 -17.68 -25.49
C ILE A 127 -0.55 -17.45 -24.91
N PHE A 128 -1.62 -17.97 -25.51
CA PHE A 128 -3.00 -17.69 -25.06
C PHE A 128 -3.60 -18.68 -24.05
N ALA A 129 -3.02 -19.85 -23.84
CA ALA A 129 -3.59 -20.85 -22.95
C ALA A 129 -3.08 -20.80 -21.49
N PHE A 130 -1.98 -20.11 -21.23
CA PHE A 130 -1.35 -20.07 -19.91
C PHE A 130 -1.75 -18.89 -19.01
N SER A 131 -2.49 -17.90 -19.53
CA SER A 131 -2.89 -16.73 -18.74
C SER A 131 -4.00 -17.01 -17.70
N SER A 132 -4.73 -18.10 -17.81
CA SER A 132 -5.87 -18.37 -16.92
C SER A 132 -5.58 -19.37 -15.78
N LEU A 133 -4.54 -20.18 -15.89
CA LEU A 133 -4.15 -21.14 -14.84
C LEU A 133 -3.02 -20.62 -13.93
N GLY A 134 -2.12 -19.77 -14.45
CA GLY A 134 -1.05 -19.14 -13.66
C GLY A 134 -1.54 -18.16 -12.59
N PHE A 135 -2.72 -17.55 -12.80
CA PHE A 135 -3.29 -16.56 -11.88
C PHE A 135 -3.73 -17.13 -10.53
N GLY A 136 -4.08 -18.40 -10.47
CA GLY A 136 -4.50 -19.05 -9.23
C GLY A 136 -3.34 -19.51 -8.34
N MET A 137 -2.21 -19.91 -8.95
CA MET A 137 -1.07 -20.44 -8.20
C MET A 137 -0.08 -19.37 -7.71
N VAL A 138 0.15 -18.32 -8.49
CA VAL A 138 1.06 -17.22 -8.08
C VAL A 138 0.53 -16.49 -6.85
N TRP A 139 -0.79 -16.46 -6.65
CA TRP A 139 -1.41 -15.82 -5.50
C TRP A 139 -1.23 -16.61 -4.18
N ALA A 140 -1.03 -17.92 -4.24
CA ALA A 140 -0.75 -18.76 -3.06
C ALA A 140 0.66 -18.50 -2.47
N PHE A 141 1.54 -17.81 -3.20
CA PHE A 141 2.94 -17.59 -2.83
C PHE A 141 3.28 -16.17 -2.35
N SER A 142 2.30 -15.30 -2.17
CA SER A 142 2.54 -13.91 -1.76
C SER A 142 2.77 -13.73 -0.24
N ASN A 143 3.53 -14.61 0.36
CA ASN A 143 3.87 -14.58 1.79
C ASN A 143 5.27 -14.04 2.01
N GLN A 144 5.37 -12.77 2.42
CA GLN A 144 6.62 -12.03 2.34
C GLN A 144 7.65 -12.30 3.45
N GLY A 145 7.25 -12.54 4.67
CA GLY A 145 8.22 -12.94 5.71
C GLY A 145 8.90 -14.27 5.36
N GLN A 146 8.19 -15.11 4.60
CA GLN A 146 8.73 -16.36 4.08
C GLN A 146 9.56 -16.16 2.80
N ALA A 147 9.18 -15.19 1.95
CA ALA A 147 9.89 -14.89 0.70
C ALA A 147 11.29 -14.31 0.95
N GLU A 148 11.44 -13.40 1.91
CA GLU A 148 12.77 -12.90 2.31
C GLU A 148 13.63 -13.98 2.93
N SER A 149 13.03 -14.83 3.77
CA SER A 149 13.72 -15.99 4.34
C SER A 149 14.17 -16.97 3.26
N LEU A 150 13.35 -17.19 2.22
CA LEU A 150 13.68 -18.08 1.10
C LEU A 150 14.69 -17.46 0.13
N ALA A 151 14.62 -16.15 -0.11
CA ALA A 151 15.63 -15.45 -0.89
C ALA A 151 17.00 -15.49 -0.19
N ASN A 152 17.03 -15.34 1.12
CA ASN A 152 18.24 -15.49 1.93
C ASN A 152 18.76 -16.93 1.88
N ILE A 153 17.88 -17.94 1.99
CA ILE A 153 18.25 -19.35 1.86
C ILE A 153 18.80 -19.61 0.45
N TRP A 154 18.19 -19.08 -0.61
CA TRP A 154 18.72 -19.23 -1.95
C TRP A 154 20.05 -18.54 -2.13
N SER A 155 20.25 -17.34 -1.58
CA SER A 155 21.54 -16.66 -1.61
C SER A 155 22.61 -17.38 -0.78
N GLU A 156 22.24 -17.95 0.38
CA GLU A 156 23.11 -18.85 1.15
C GLU A 156 23.37 -20.15 0.41
N VAL A 157 22.36 -20.70 -0.27
CA VAL A 157 22.44 -21.92 -1.08
C VAL A 157 23.30 -21.71 -2.33
N SER A 158 23.20 -20.54 -3.00
CA SER A 158 23.95 -20.24 -4.24
C SER A 158 25.37 -19.68 -4.00
N GLY A 159 25.70 -19.30 -2.77
CA GLY A 159 26.95 -18.60 -2.40
C GLY A 159 26.75 -17.09 -2.33
N SER A 160 27.61 -16.42 -1.58
CA SER A 160 27.51 -14.98 -1.33
C SER A 160 27.49 -14.17 -2.63
N LEU A 161 26.37 -13.49 -2.92
CA LEU A 161 26.24 -12.58 -4.05
C LEU A 161 27.14 -11.33 -3.93
N ASN A 162 27.69 -11.05 -2.73
CA ASN A 162 28.59 -9.94 -2.49
C ASN A 162 29.94 -10.04 -3.22
N SER A 163 30.26 -11.19 -3.83
CA SER A 163 31.46 -11.38 -4.66
C SER A 163 31.20 -11.17 -6.16
N PHE A 164 29.95 -10.97 -6.59
CA PHE A 164 29.61 -10.75 -7.99
C PHE A 164 29.12 -9.33 -8.20
N SER A 165 30.05 -8.37 -8.23
CA SER A 165 29.78 -7.08 -8.84
C SER A 165 29.88 -7.24 -10.37
N PHE A 166 28.74 -7.27 -11.06
CA PHE A 166 28.72 -7.17 -12.53
C PHE A 166 29.04 -5.71 -12.90
N THR A 167 30.30 -5.42 -13.17
CA THR A 167 30.66 -4.19 -13.88
C THR A 167 30.30 -4.37 -15.36
N PHE A 168 29.21 -3.76 -15.79
CA PHE A 168 28.93 -3.63 -17.21
C PHE A 168 29.96 -2.66 -17.81
N PRO A 169 30.66 -3.01 -18.90
CA PRO A 169 31.46 -2.03 -19.61
C PRO A 169 30.51 -0.92 -20.10
N THR A 170 30.70 0.29 -19.62
CA THR A 170 30.11 1.48 -20.19
C THR A 170 30.72 1.65 -21.59
N ALA A 171 30.01 1.17 -22.58
CA ALA A 171 30.33 1.49 -23.95
C ALA A 171 29.96 2.97 -24.17
N GLU A 172 30.96 3.83 -24.25
CA GLU A 172 30.81 5.19 -24.77
C GLU A 172 30.35 5.08 -26.24
N PHE A 173 29.05 5.18 -26.45
CA PHE A 173 28.51 5.36 -27.81
C PHE A 173 28.75 6.81 -28.24
N SER A 174 29.79 7.02 -29.01
CA SER A 174 29.99 8.23 -29.83
C SER A 174 28.83 8.30 -30.83
N VAL A 175 27.88 9.20 -30.57
CA VAL A 175 26.79 9.51 -31.52
C VAL A 175 27.36 10.35 -32.64
N LYS A 176 27.69 9.71 -33.77
CA LYS A 176 27.83 10.40 -35.07
C LYS A 176 26.67 9.99 -35.97
N ASN A 177 25.86 11.01 -36.29
CA ASN A 177 24.92 11.09 -37.41
C ASN A 177 23.63 10.22 -37.33
N GLN A 178 22.56 10.81 -36.77
CA GLN A 178 21.20 10.55 -37.23
C GLN A 178 20.59 11.80 -37.89
N PRO A 179 19.77 11.67 -38.95
CA PRO A 179 19.14 12.80 -39.63
C PRO A 179 18.03 13.41 -38.75
N LYS A 180 18.03 14.75 -38.68
CA LYS A 180 17.04 15.55 -37.95
C LYS A 180 15.65 15.37 -38.56
N GLN A 181 14.70 14.87 -37.73
CA GLN A 181 13.28 15.04 -38.02
C GLN A 181 12.84 16.47 -37.65
N PRO A 182 11.92 17.09 -38.39
CA PRO A 182 11.49 18.46 -38.15
C PRO A 182 10.63 18.58 -36.90
N GLN A 183 11.00 19.46 -35.98
CA GLN A 183 10.18 19.87 -34.85
C GLN A 183 9.07 20.83 -35.32
N PRO A 184 7.84 20.75 -34.78
CA PRO A 184 6.83 21.76 -35.03
C PRO A 184 7.18 23.05 -34.27
N GLN A 185 7.27 24.14 -35.02
CA GLN A 185 7.43 25.49 -34.46
C GLN A 185 6.16 25.91 -33.74
N VAL A 186 6.28 26.08 -32.42
CA VAL A 186 5.26 26.78 -31.60
C VAL A 186 5.67 28.25 -31.57
N LYS A 187 4.87 29.13 -32.22
CA LYS A 187 5.00 30.57 -32.12
C LYS A 187 4.67 31.02 -30.68
N ALA A 188 5.65 31.63 -30.05
CA ALA A 188 5.46 32.33 -28.78
C ALA A 188 4.73 33.66 -29.05
N GLU A 189 3.51 33.80 -28.60
CA GLU A 189 2.86 35.11 -28.40
C GLU A 189 3.10 35.53 -26.95
N GLU A 190 4.01 36.50 -26.80
CA GLU A 190 4.17 37.26 -25.54
C GLU A 190 2.98 38.21 -25.39
N LYS A 191 2.07 37.91 -24.44
CA LYS A 191 1.13 38.92 -23.91
C LYS A 191 1.73 39.60 -22.69
N LYS A 192 2.13 40.85 -22.87
CA LYS A 192 2.40 41.82 -21.81
C LYS A 192 1.21 41.91 -20.85
N TYR A 193 1.39 41.55 -19.59
CA TYR A 193 0.52 41.98 -18.52
C TYR A 193 1.17 43.14 -17.80
N GLN A 194 0.52 44.31 -17.94
CA GLN A 194 0.84 45.52 -17.18
C GLN A 194 0.46 45.33 -15.71
N ASN A 195 1.37 45.72 -14.81
CA ASN A 195 1.15 45.89 -13.40
C ASN A 195 0.03 46.93 -13.16
N ARG A 196 -1.00 46.51 -12.43
CA ARG A 196 -1.88 47.43 -11.70
C ARG A 196 -1.60 47.23 -10.22
N GLU A 197 -0.98 48.22 -9.63
CA GLU A 197 -0.96 48.41 -8.19
C GLU A 197 -2.40 48.63 -7.70
N VAL A 198 -2.81 47.87 -6.72
CA VAL A 198 -4.06 48.09 -5.98
C VAL A 198 -3.67 48.66 -4.62
N GLU A 199 -3.99 49.92 -4.42
CA GLU A 199 -3.87 50.62 -3.15
C GLU A 199 -4.60 49.86 -2.04
N ALA A 200 -3.89 49.60 -0.94
CA ALA A 200 -4.45 49.07 0.29
C ALA A 200 -5.13 50.22 1.08
N ALA A 201 -6.46 50.17 1.16
CA ALA A 201 -7.23 51.06 2.03
C ALA A 201 -7.00 50.67 3.50
N ALA A 202 -6.48 51.61 4.27
CA ALA A 202 -6.26 51.48 5.70
C ALA A 202 -7.59 51.52 6.46
N ILE A 203 -7.82 50.53 7.34
CA ILE A 203 -8.89 50.51 8.34
C ILE A 203 -8.32 51.12 9.65
N PRO A 204 -9.01 52.07 10.33
CA PRO A 204 -8.45 52.76 11.48
C PRO A 204 -8.46 51.88 12.74
N PHE A 205 -7.34 51.92 13.45
CA PHE A 205 -7.15 51.35 14.79
C PHE A 205 -7.97 52.18 15.82
N ILE A 206 -8.85 51.49 16.56
CA ILE A 206 -9.48 52.04 17.76
C ILE A 206 -8.56 51.72 18.95
N SER A 207 -7.98 52.73 19.53
CA SER A 207 -7.17 52.63 20.74
C SER A 207 -8.06 52.46 21.97
N THR A 208 -7.86 51.36 22.71
CA THR A 208 -8.47 51.18 24.03
C THR A 208 -7.52 51.75 25.10
N GLN A 209 -8.00 52.73 25.82
CA GLN A 209 -7.28 53.38 26.93
C GLN A 209 -7.12 52.42 28.12
N LEU A 210 -5.92 52.38 28.66
CA LEU A 210 -5.55 51.78 29.94
C LEU A 210 -6.16 52.59 31.09
N ILE A 211 -6.97 51.94 31.93
CA ILE A 211 -7.37 52.48 33.24
C ILE A 211 -6.39 51.91 34.28
N GLN A 212 -5.66 52.81 34.92
CA GLN A 212 -4.77 52.54 36.05
C GLN A 212 -5.57 52.22 37.30
N SER A 213 -5.20 51.17 38.01
CA SER A 213 -5.67 50.79 39.34
C SER A 213 -4.82 51.52 40.41
N GLY A 214 -5.44 52.23 41.33
CA GLY A 214 -4.83 52.75 42.53
C GLY A 214 -4.91 51.74 43.70
N PRO A 215 -4.11 51.94 44.77
CA PRO A 215 -3.87 50.91 45.79
C PRO A 215 -4.90 50.92 46.93
N PRO A 216 -4.89 49.88 47.84
CA PRO A 216 -5.99 49.52 48.71
C PRO A 216 -6.00 50.33 50.05
N ALA A 217 -7.19 50.56 50.58
CA ALA A 217 -7.39 51.02 51.94
C ALA A 217 -7.88 49.91 52.87
N SER A 218 -7.40 49.97 54.08
CA SER A 218 -7.45 48.99 55.16
C SER A 218 -8.72 49.04 56.00
N ILE A 219 -9.13 47.82 56.48
CA ILE A 219 -9.65 47.43 57.80
C ILE A 219 -10.90 48.12 58.36
N GLU A 220 -11.94 47.36 58.71
CA GLU A 220 -12.44 47.27 60.10
C GLU A 220 -13.42 46.04 60.26
N ASP A 221 -13.19 45.40 61.37
CA ASP A 221 -13.92 44.27 61.96
C ASP A 221 -15.33 44.69 62.39
N LYS A 222 -16.35 43.83 62.15
CA LYS A 222 -17.47 43.63 63.11
C LYS A 222 -18.37 42.40 62.79
N GLN A 223 -18.25 41.44 63.68
CA GLN A 223 -19.32 40.58 64.25
C GLN A 223 -20.33 39.86 63.33
N THR A 224 -20.25 38.54 63.44
CA THR A 224 -21.25 37.52 63.11
C THR A 224 -22.64 37.73 63.68
N PRO A 225 -23.69 37.25 62.99
CA PRO A 225 -24.52 36.26 63.61
C PRO A 225 -24.71 34.99 62.74
N LYS A 226 -24.76 33.87 63.42
CA LYS A 226 -25.10 32.55 62.92
C LYS A 226 -26.52 32.50 62.34
N THR A 227 -26.68 31.97 61.11
CA THR A 227 -27.96 31.37 60.73
C THR A 227 -27.76 30.33 59.63
N SER A 228 -28.12 29.13 59.93
CA SER A 228 -28.54 27.95 59.16
C SER A 228 -28.09 27.81 57.68
N THR A 229 -27.35 26.74 57.54
CA THR A 229 -27.03 26.01 56.32
C THR A 229 -28.23 25.62 55.49
N ASN A 230 -28.35 26.18 54.28
CA ASN A 230 -28.94 25.44 53.16
C ASN A 230 -27.81 25.31 52.10
N VAL A 231 -27.24 24.10 52.05
CA VAL A 231 -26.35 23.70 50.95
C VAL A 231 -27.24 23.47 49.74
N GLU A 232 -27.48 24.50 48.92
CA GLU A 232 -27.90 24.31 47.55
C GLU A 232 -26.78 23.57 46.85
N LYS A 233 -27.01 22.28 46.61
CA LYS A 233 -26.24 21.51 45.60
C LYS A 233 -26.44 22.19 44.25
N ASN A 234 -25.53 23.09 43.89
CA ASN A 234 -25.38 23.51 42.50
C ASN A 234 -25.11 22.26 41.67
N ILE A 235 -26.16 21.66 41.12
CA ILE A 235 -26.09 20.73 40.02
C ILE A 235 -25.63 21.54 38.85
N VAL A 236 -24.30 21.58 38.63
CA VAL A 236 -23.74 22.02 37.39
C VAL A 236 -24.30 21.08 36.35
N LYS A 237 -25.35 21.51 35.65
CA LYS A 237 -25.93 20.85 34.53
C LYS A 237 -24.84 20.83 33.46
N THR A 238 -23.99 19.80 33.44
CA THR A 238 -23.00 19.60 32.37
C THR A 238 -23.76 19.56 31.07
N LEU A 239 -23.60 20.58 30.25
CA LEU A 239 -24.11 20.56 28.89
C LEU A 239 -23.60 19.28 28.21
N PRO A 240 -24.42 18.61 27.41
CA PRO A 240 -23.97 17.42 26.71
C PRO A 240 -22.75 17.79 25.85
N ARG A 241 -21.61 17.11 26.09
CA ARG A 241 -20.39 17.34 25.33
C ARG A 241 -20.64 17.04 23.86
N THR A 242 -20.13 17.90 22.96
CA THR A 242 -20.27 17.70 21.54
C THR A 242 -19.51 16.43 21.11
N THR A 243 -20.19 15.53 20.44
CA THR A 243 -19.60 14.29 19.93
C THR A 243 -19.58 14.33 18.42
N ILE A 244 -18.39 14.04 17.85
CA ILE A 244 -18.16 13.91 16.41
C ILE A 244 -18.19 12.45 16.04
N ASN A 245 -19.11 12.06 15.15
CA ASN A 245 -19.27 10.71 14.66
C ASN A 245 -18.58 10.56 13.30
N ILE A 246 -17.56 9.72 13.22
CA ILE A 246 -16.79 9.45 12.01
C ILE A 246 -17.06 8.02 11.58
N LYS A 247 -17.45 7.80 10.32
CA LYS A 247 -17.38 6.51 9.66
C LYS A 247 -16.16 6.46 8.79
N ALA A 248 -15.40 5.36 8.89
CA ALA A 248 -14.22 5.14 8.08
C ALA A 248 -14.26 3.77 7.42
N VAL A 249 -13.84 3.70 6.16
CA VAL A 249 -13.72 2.46 5.39
C VAL A 249 -12.30 2.28 4.85
N GLY A 250 -11.95 1.06 4.48
CA GLY A 250 -10.63 0.69 3.99
C GLY A 250 -10.32 1.13 2.57
N ASP A 251 -9.54 0.31 1.86
CA ASP A 251 -8.98 0.62 0.55
C ASP A 251 -10.03 0.51 -0.55
N ILE A 252 -10.08 1.49 -1.44
CA ILE A 252 -11.12 1.63 -2.47
C ILE A 252 -10.48 1.73 -3.85
N ILE A 253 -10.72 0.70 -4.69
CA ILE A 253 -10.39 0.67 -6.11
C ILE A 253 -11.68 0.35 -6.87
N PRO A 254 -12.38 1.33 -7.48
CA PRO A 254 -13.71 1.12 -8.07
C PRO A 254 -13.69 0.40 -9.43
N GLY A 255 -12.57 -0.23 -9.76
CA GLY A 255 -12.25 -0.85 -11.03
C GLY A 255 -11.21 -0.05 -11.80
N SER A 256 -10.65 -0.66 -12.84
CA SER A 256 -9.61 -0.05 -13.66
C SER A 256 -9.90 -0.25 -15.14
N ASN A 257 -9.68 0.78 -15.97
CA ASN A 257 -9.69 0.66 -17.42
C ASN A 257 -8.26 0.56 -18.01
N TYR A 258 -7.27 0.23 -17.18
CA TYR A 258 -5.87 0.08 -17.58
C TYR A 258 -5.22 -1.13 -16.91
N PRO A 259 -4.37 -1.90 -17.60
CA PRO A 259 -4.16 -1.88 -19.06
C PRO A 259 -5.34 -2.48 -19.82
N TYR A 260 -6.20 -3.23 -19.14
CA TYR A 260 -7.43 -3.83 -19.67
C TYR A 260 -8.65 -3.24 -18.97
N ASN A 261 -9.77 -3.19 -19.69
CA ASN A 261 -11.01 -2.69 -19.11
C ASN A 261 -11.62 -3.70 -18.12
N LYS A 262 -11.52 -3.37 -16.84
CA LYS A 262 -12.13 -4.06 -15.71
C LYS A 262 -13.10 -3.12 -14.97
N LEU A 263 -13.92 -2.40 -15.72
CA LEU A 263 -14.96 -1.56 -15.14
C LEU A 263 -16.29 -2.33 -15.07
N PRO A 264 -17.14 -2.10 -14.04
CA PRO A 264 -18.46 -2.70 -13.96
C PRO A 264 -19.39 -2.16 -15.06
N ALA A 265 -20.39 -2.95 -15.45
CA ALA A 265 -21.41 -2.52 -16.40
C ALA A 265 -22.22 -1.31 -15.88
N SER A 266 -22.44 -1.23 -14.56
CA SER A 266 -23.00 -0.04 -13.88
C SER A 266 -22.10 0.28 -12.69
N LYS A 267 -21.51 1.47 -12.69
CA LYS A 267 -20.70 1.97 -11.57
C LYS A 267 -21.54 2.17 -10.30
N GLU A 268 -22.83 2.44 -10.42
CA GLU A 268 -23.78 2.64 -9.33
C GLU A 268 -23.95 1.37 -8.47
N SER A 269 -23.71 0.20 -9.04
CA SER A 269 -23.77 -1.08 -8.31
C SER A 269 -22.72 -1.21 -7.20
N LEU A 270 -21.58 -0.51 -7.33
CA LEU A 270 -20.39 -0.68 -6.50
C LEU A 270 -20.64 -0.41 -4.99
N PHE A 271 -21.45 0.59 -4.66
CA PHE A 271 -21.80 0.91 -3.27
C PHE A 271 -23.25 0.55 -2.90
N LYS A 272 -24.06 0.04 -3.84
CA LYS A 272 -25.50 -0.15 -3.66
C LYS A 272 -25.86 -0.93 -2.39
N ALA A 273 -25.20 -2.05 -2.14
CA ALA A 273 -25.50 -2.95 -1.02
C ALA A 273 -25.08 -2.38 0.34
N VAL A 274 -24.07 -1.51 0.38
CA VAL A 274 -23.54 -0.93 1.63
C VAL A 274 -23.96 0.52 1.86
N LYS A 275 -24.54 1.19 0.86
CA LYS A 275 -24.95 2.61 0.95
C LYS A 275 -25.77 2.95 2.20
N PRO A 276 -26.75 2.13 2.64
CA PRO A 276 -27.51 2.42 3.87
C PRO A 276 -26.65 2.44 5.14
N TYR A 277 -25.55 1.68 5.16
CA TYR A 277 -24.63 1.60 6.30
C TYR A 277 -23.57 2.71 6.31
N LEU A 278 -23.33 3.38 5.18
CA LEU A 278 -22.42 4.52 5.05
C LEU A 278 -23.04 5.82 5.57
N GLN A 279 -24.36 5.91 5.62
CA GLN A 279 -25.09 7.11 6.04
C GLN A 279 -25.12 7.28 7.57
N GLY A 280 -25.41 8.52 8.04
CA GLY A 280 -25.72 8.82 9.43
C GLY A 280 -24.51 9.15 10.31
N SER A 281 -23.34 9.47 9.73
CA SER A 281 -22.19 10.06 10.42
C SER A 281 -22.05 11.55 10.10
N ASP A 282 -21.24 12.25 10.88
CA ASP A 282 -20.87 13.63 10.59
C ASP A 282 -19.81 13.72 9.50
N ILE A 283 -19.00 12.67 9.38
CA ILE A 283 -17.94 12.51 8.37
C ILE A 283 -17.91 11.06 7.92
N LEU A 284 -17.93 10.86 6.60
CA LEU A 284 -17.60 9.58 5.96
C LEU A 284 -16.23 9.69 5.29
N PHE A 285 -15.28 8.85 5.74
CA PHE A 285 -13.89 8.81 5.32
C PHE A 285 -13.54 7.49 4.62
N GLY A 286 -12.59 7.52 3.64
CA GLY A 286 -12.03 6.32 3.00
C GLY A 286 -10.65 6.58 2.40
N ASN A 287 -9.96 5.51 2.00
CA ASN A 287 -8.70 5.59 1.25
C ASN A 287 -8.95 5.27 -0.23
N PHE A 288 -8.81 6.27 -1.10
CA PHE A 288 -8.93 6.08 -2.55
C PHE A 288 -7.60 5.61 -3.12
N GLU A 289 -7.47 4.31 -3.31
CA GLU A 289 -6.22 3.65 -3.72
C GLU A 289 -6.16 3.42 -5.25
N SER A 290 -6.43 4.47 -5.99
CA SER A 290 -6.46 4.47 -7.45
C SER A 290 -6.18 5.87 -7.99
N THR A 291 -6.09 6.02 -9.31
CA THR A 291 -6.12 7.33 -9.97
C THR A 291 -7.43 7.54 -10.72
N MET A 292 -8.00 8.74 -10.62
CA MET A 292 -9.23 9.13 -11.33
C MET A 292 -8.89 10.11 -12.45
N THR A 293 -8.46 9.56 -13.60
CA THR A 293 -7.89 10.35 -14.71
C THR A 293 -8.19 9.73 -16.06
N ASN A 294 -8.12 10.55 -17.11
CA ASN A 294 -8.05 10.10 -18.51
C ASN A 294 -6.61 10.14 -19.05
N TYR A 295 -5.62 10.50 -18.24
CA TYR A 295 -4.23 10.53 -18.68
C TYR A 295 -3.79 9.14 -19.14
N PRO A 296 -3.22 9.00 -20.36
CA PRO A 296 -3.06 7.69 -20.98
C PRO A 296 -1.82 6.93 -20.54
N TYR A 297 -0.80 7.61 -20.01
CA TYR A 297 0.51 7.01 -19.72
C TYR A 297 0.63 6.59 -18.27
N SER A 298 1.04 5.34 -18.04
CA SER A 298 1.33 4.81 -16.70
C SER A 298 2.78 5.06 -16.30
N ALA A 299 2.98 5.42 -15.03
CA ALA A 299 4.31 5.49 -14.43
C ALA A 299 4.88 4.11 -14.07
N LYS A 300 4.03 3.08 -14.09
CA LYS A 300 4.37 1.71 -13.72
C LYS A 300 4.41 0.83 -14.97
N ASP A 301 5.43 -0.01 -15.06
CA ASP A 301 5.53 -1.05 -16.10
C ASP A 301 4.72 -2.28 -15.67
N VAL A 302 3.46 -2.32 -16.07
CA VAL A 302 2.52 -3.40 -15.72
C VAL A 302 2.77 -4.70 -16.51
N SER A 303 3.74 -4.74 -17.45
CA SER A 303 4.13 -5.95 -18.14
C SER A 303 4.92 -6.91 -17.23
N ARG A 304 5.39 -6.44 -16.08
CA ARG A 304 6.20 -7.18 -15.10
C ARG A 304 5.38 -8.00 -14.10
N GLY A 305 4.20 -8.47 -14.46
CA GLY A 305 3.42 -9.46 -13.71
C GLY A 305 2.91 -9.04 -12.32
N MET A 306 3.75 -8.55 -11.43
CA MET A 306 3.40 -8.16 -10.05
C MET A 306 3.29 -6.63 -9.85
N THR A 307 3.27 -5.87 -10.94
CA THR A 307 3.15 -4.42 -10.91
C THR A 307 1.77 -4.01 -11.41
N PHE A 308 1.03 -3.29 -10.59
CA PHE A 308 -0.35 -2.87 -10.87
C PHE A 308 -0.43 -1.35 -10.97
N ALA A 309 -1.23 -0.87 -11.93
CA ALA A 309 -1.63 0.52 -12.07
C ALA A 309 -3.15 0.59 -12.22
N PHE A 310 -3.80 1.42 -11.41
CA PHE A 310 -5.26 1.53 -11.39
C PHE A 310 -5.73 2.88 -11.88
N ARG A 311 -6.64 2.84 -12.87
CA ARG A 311 -7.21 4.04 -13.48
C ARG A 311 -8.72 3.94 -13.60
N SER A 312 -9.41 4.80 -12.87
CA SER A 312 -10.85 4.98 -12.97
C SER A 312 -11.19 6.21 -13.82
N PRO A 313 -12.27 6.18 -14.62
CA PRO A 313 -12.72 7.35 -15.36
C PRO A 313 -13.13 8.50 -14.42
N PRO A 314 -12.93 9.79 -14.80
CA PRO A 314 -13.38 10.95 -14.00
C PRO A 314 -14.85 10.92 -13.60
N SER A 315 -15.72 10.33 -14.43
CA SER A 315 -17.17 10.19 -14.16
C SER A 315 -17.49 9.32 -12.93
N TYR A 316 -16.50 8.58 -12.39
CA TYR A 316 -16.69 7.78 -11.18
C TYR A 316 -16.76 8.64 -9.90
N ASN A 317 -16.39 9.92 -9.95
CA ASN A 317 -16.55 10.83 -8.83
C ASN A 317 -17.98 10.89 -8.28
N THR A 318 -19.00 10.72 -9.15
CA THR A 318 -20.42 10.77 -8.76
C THR A 318 -20.81 9.66 -7.81
N ILE A 319 -20.25 8.43 -7.95
CA ILE A 319 -20.62 7.33 -7.07
C ILE A 319 -20.11 7.54 -5.63
N PHE A 320 -18.97 8.20 -5.47
CA PHE A 320 -18.46 8.58 -4.14
C PHE A 320 -19.33 9.66 -3.49
N LYS A 321 -19.74 10.66 -4.28
CA LYS A 321 -20.70 11.67 -3.82
C LYS A 321 -22.02 11.05 -3.40
N ASP A 322 -22.56 10.14 -4.22
CA ASP A 322 -23.84 9.45 -3.97
C ASP A 322 -23.74 8.50 -2.77
N ALA A 323 -22.57 7.91 -2.50
CA ALA A 323 -22.31 7.12 -1.31
C ALA A 323 -22.19 7.97 -0.05
N GLY A 324 -21.97 9.30 -0.19
CA GLY A 324 -21.90 10.24 0.91
C GLY A 324 -20.50 10.51 1.44
N PHE A 325 -19.43 10.21 0.69
CA PHE A 325 -18.06 10.50 1.13
C PHE A 325 -17.82 11.99 1.28
N ASP A 326 -17.26 12.38 2.43
CA ASP A 326 -16.85 13.75 2.75
C ASP A 326 -15.38 14.00 2.50
N VAL A 327 -14.52 13.02 2.89
CA VAL A 327 -13.06 13.12 2.82
C VAL A 327 -12.50 11.80 2.30
N LEU A 328 -11.61 11.88 1.32
CA LEU A 328 -10.86 10.74 0.81
C LEU A 328 -9.34 10.98 0.95
N SER A 329 -8.64 10.00 1.52
CA SER A 329 -7.18 9.96 1.46
C SER A 329 -6.75 9.55 0.06
N VAL A 330 -5.74 10.25 -0.47
CA VAL A 330 -5.04 9.92 -1.70
C VAL A 330 -3.54 9.70 -1.45
N ALA A 331 -3.15 9.48 -0.17
CA ALA A 331 -1.77 9.16 0.20
C ALA A 331 -1.56 7.65 0.25
N ASN A 332 -1.20 7.03 -0.88
CA ASN A 332 -0.97 5.59 -1.00
C ASN A 332 -0.03 5.27 -2.17
N ASN A 333 0.33 3.99 -2.35
CA ASN A 333 1.24 3.49 -3.39
C ASN A 333 0.66 3.58 -4.83
N HIS A 334 -0.63 3.87 -5.00
CA HIS A 334 -1.30 4.00 -6.29
C HIS A 334 -1.61 5.44 -6.70
N SER A 335 -1.26 6.43 -5.87
CA SER A 335 -1.55 7.85 -6.12
C SER A 335 -0.94 8.37 -7.41
N PHE A 336 0.27 7.91 -7.74
CA PHE A 336 1.05 8.34 -8.88
C PHE A 336 1.13 7.29 -10.00
N ASP A 337 0.21 6.35 -10.05
CA ASP A 337 0.17 5.34 -11.12
C ASP A 337 0.16 5.94 -12.52
N PHE A 338 -0.33 7.17 -12.66
CA PHE A 338 -0.38 7.95 -13.89
C PHE A 338 0.34 9.30 -13.73
N PHE A 339 1.51 9.27 -13.11
CA PHE A 339 2.38 10.43 -12.86
C PHE A 339 1.67 11.53 -12.05
N GLU A 340 2.31 12.68 -11.97
CA GLU A 340 1.77 13.89 -11.32
C GLU A 340 0.42 14.32 -11.91
N GLN A 341 0.25 14.15 -13.22
CA GLN A 341 -1.01 14.49 -13.90
C GLN A 341 -2.18 13.65 -13.38
N GLY A 342 -1.98 12.31 -13.24
CA GLY A 342 -3.01 11.43 -12.70
C GLY A 342 -3.37 11.77 -11.24
N PHE A 343 -2.37 12.10 -10.43
CA PHE A 343 -2.59 12.55 -9.05
C PHE A 343 -3.39 13.85 -8.97
N LYS A 344 -3.01 14.85 -9.77
CA LYS A 344 -3.71 16.14 -9.86
C LYS A 344 -5.15 15.96 -10.34
N ASP A 345 -5.35 15.22 -11.44
CA ASP A 345 -6.69 14.93 -11.97
C ASP A 345 -7.58 14.24 -10.94
N THR A 346 -7.02 13.30 -10.16
CA THR A 346 -7.76 12.59 -9.10
C THR A 346 -8.32 13.57 -8.08
N ILE A 347 -7.48 14.46 -7.58
CA ILE A 347 -7.85 15.47 -6.60
C ILE A 347 -8.93 16.41 -7.18
N GLU A 348 -8.70 16.96 -8.36
CA GLU A 348 -9.63 17.88 -9.02
C GLU A 348 -10.98 17.22 -9.29
N ASN A 349 -11.00 15.95 -9.74
CA ASN A 349 -12.24 15.25 -10.04
C ASN A 349 -13.07 14.94 -8.78
N LEU A 350 -12.43 14.60 -7.67
CA LEU A 350 -13.11 14.41 -6.39
C LEU A 350 -13.62 15.74 -5.81
N GLU A 351 -12.82 16.80 -5.87
CA GLU A 351 -13.19 18.11 -5.35
C GLU A 351 -14.31 18.80 -6.16
N LYS A 352 -14.41 18.52 -7.46
CA LYS A 352 -15.54 18.97 -8.32
C LYS A 352 -16.92 18.56 -7.80
N VAL A 353 -17.03 17.42 -7.12
CA VAL A 353 -18.27 16.94 -6.53
C VAL A 353 -18.38 17.24 -5.03
N GLY A 354 -17.47 18.05 -4.49
CA GLY A 354 -17.49 18.53 -3.09
C GLY A 354 -16.82 17.58 -2.09
N ILE A 355 -16.17 16.51 -2.54
CA ILE A 355 -15.39 15.62 -1.69
C ILE A 355 -14.02 16.26 -1.44
N LYS A 356 -13.61 16.38 -0.19
CA LYS A 356 -12.28 16.87 0.15
C LYS A 356 -11.24 15.78 0.07
N THR A 357 -10.02 16.14 -0.35
CA THR A 357 -8.92 15.19 -0.43
C THR A 357 -7.82 15.53 0.56
N VAL A 358 -7.17 14.51 1.10
CA VAL A 358 -5.99 14.63 1.98
C VAL A 358 -4.91 13.68 1.49
N GLY A 359 -3.64 14.16 1.49
CA GLY A 359 -2.52 13.31 1.04
C GLY A 359 -1.43 14.04 0.26
N ARG A 360 -1.61 15.33 -0.10
CA ARG A 360 -0.49 16.13 -0.60
C ARG A 360 0.56 16.34 0.50
N LYS A 361 1.81 16.39 0.12
CA LYS A 361 2.91 16.68 1.07
C LYS A 361 2.66 18.00 1.80
N ASN A 362 2.85 18.02 3.11
CA ASN A 362 2.62 19.15 4.02
C ASN A 362 1.16 19.64 4.08
N GLN A 363 0.19 18.90 3.56
CA GLN A 363 -1.22 19.28 3.62
C GLN A 363 -1.84 18.94 4.98
N ILE A 364 -2.55 19.89 5.55
CA ILE A 364 -3.52 19.71 6.63
C ILE A 364 -4.87 20.22 6.13
N LEU A 365 -5.87 19.35 6.12
CA LEU A 365 -7.24 19.70 5.77
C LEU A 365 -8.03 20.01 7.05
N TYR A 366 -8.60 21.20 7.16
CA TYR A 366 -9.47 21.58 8.27
C TYR A 366 -10.94 21.57 7.85
N LYS A 367 -11.81 20.97 8.66
CA LYS A 367 -13.27 20.93 8.46
C LYS A 367 -13.96 21.29 9.78
N ASN A 368 -14.92 22.22 9.75
CA ASN A 368 -15.78 22.49 10.90
C ASN A 368 -16.93 21.49 10.92
N VAL A 369 -17.13 20.83 12.06
CA VAL A 369 -18.17 19.83 12.30
C VAL A 369 -18.85 20.15 13.63
N LYS A 370 -20.11 20.54 13.60
CA LYS A 370 -20.88 20.90 14.81
C LYS A 370 -20.17 21.95 15.69
N GLY A 371 -19.45 22.90 15.09
CA GLY A 371 -18.67 23.90 15.80
C GLY A 371 -17.26 23.46 16.23
N VAL A 372 -16.91 22.19 16.08
CA VAL A 372 -15.57 21.64 16.37
C VAL A 372 -14.72 21.62 15.11
N THR A 373 -13.51 22.17 15.18
CA THR A 373 -12.55 22.07 14.08
C THR A 373 -11.86 20.72 14.10
N VAL A 374 -12.03 19.95 13.02
CA VAL A 374 -11.38 18.65 12.79
C VAL A 374 -10.33 18.79 11.71
N ALA A 375 -9.09 18.42 12.01
CA ALA A 375 -7.99 18.37 11.04
C ALA A 375 -7.80 16.93 10.51
N PHE A 376 -7.49 16.81 9.22
CA PHE A 376 -7.14 15.53 8.58
C PHE A 376 -5.76 15.64 7.96
N ILE A 377 -4.92 14.61 8.15
CA ILE A 377 -3.58 14.51 7.57
C ILE A 377 -3.42 13.12 6.95
N GLY A 378 -2.98 13.06 5.68
CA GLY A 378 -2.67 11.81 4.99
C GLY A 378 -1.17 11.51 5.04
N PHE A 379 -0.83 10.27 5.40
CA PHE A 379 0.53 9.73 5.44
C PHE A 379 0.64 8.46 4.60
N SER A 380 1.83 8.21 4.10
CA SER A 380 2.21 6.93 3.49
C SER A 380 3.68 6.62 3.79
N THR A 381 4.24 5.59 3.15
CA THR A 381 5.68 5.30 3.21
C THR A 381 6.48 6.01 2.11
N TYR A 382 5.83 6.78 1.22
CA TYR A 382 6.43 7.41 0.05
C TYR A 382 6.71 8.90 0.27
N ASP A 383 7.86 9.38 -0.19
CA ASP A 383 8.30 10.77 -0.03
C ASP A 383 7.47 11.80 -0.81
N ALA A 384 6.70 11.36 -1.79
CA ALA A 384 5.74 12.21 -2.50
C ALA A 384 4.57 12.68 -1.61
N HIS A 385 4.31 11.96 -0.52
CA HIS A 385 3.35 12.32 0.54
C HIS A 385 4.08 12.74 1.83
N ASN A 386 3.33 12.94 2.91
CA ASN A 386 3.90 12.95 4.25
C ASN A 386 4.33 11.52 4.58
N THR A 387 5.62 11.32 4.83
CA THR A 387 6.13 9.96 5.06
C THR A 387 6.14 9.60 6.54
N ILE A 388 5.75 8.35 6.85
CA ILE A 388 5.86 7.80 8.22
C ILE A 388 7.31 7.47 8.60
N LEU A 389 8.22 7.41 7.63
CA LEU A 389 9.63 7.09 7.85
C LEU A 389 10.41 8.27 8.44
N ASP A 390 9.90 9.50 8.31
CA ASP A 390 10.42 10.70 9.00
C ASP A 390 9.48 11.12 10.14
N LEU A 391 9.67 10.49 11.31
CA LEU A 391 8.88 10.81 12.50
C LEU A 391 9.02 12.26 12.96
N SER A 392 10.14 12.92 12.68
CA SER A 392 10.38 14.31 13.08
C SER A 392 9.50 15.27 12.28
N ALA A 393 9.48 15.11 10.95
CA ALA A 393 8.61 15.91 10.09
C ALA A 393 7.13 15.60 10.36
N ALA A 394 6.77 14.32 10.56
CA ALA A 394 5.42 13.92 10.89
C ALA A 394 4.91 14.56 12.20
N LYS A 395 5.71 14.54 13.28
CA LYS A 395 5.39 15.21 14.56
C LYS A 395 5.17 16.71 14.40
N LYS A 396 6.02 17.38 13.62
CA LYS A 396 5.87 18.82 13.32
C LYS A 396 4.50 19.13 12.73
N LEU A 397 4.09 18.33 11.72
CA LEU A 397 2.83 18.54 11.01
C LEU A 397 1.62 18.28 11.92
N VAL A 398 1.68 17.23 12.77
CA VAL A 398 0.63 16.94 13.76
C VAL A 398 0.53 18.05 14.82
N ASN A 399 1.67 18.53 15.34
CA ASN A 399 1.69 19.65 16.28
C ASN A 399 1.07 20.91 15.66
N GLU A 400 1.37 21.23 14.39
CA GLU A 400 0.75 22.35 13.67
C GLU A 400 -0.76 22.17 13.56
N ALA A 401 -1.23 20.98 13.21
CA ALA A 401 -2.65 20.67 13.13
C ALA A 401 -3.35 20.88 14.47
N LYS A 402 -2.75 20.40 15.57
CA LYS A 402 -3.33 20.47 16.91
C LYS A 402 -3.43 21.90 17.45
N GLN A 403 -2.57 22.80 16.99
CA GLN A 403 -2.68 24.24 17.35
C GLN A 403 -3.94 24.91 16.78
N LYS A 404 -4.52 24.37 15.69
CA LYS A 404 -5.64 24.97 14.94
C LYS A 404 -6.92 24.12 14.97
N ALA A 405 -6.83 22.89 15.46
CA ALA A 405 -7.95 21.95 15.50
C ALA A 405 -8.09 21.28 16.87
N SER A 406 -9.31 21.11 17.31
CA SER A 406 -9.63 20.37 18.54
C SER A 406 -9.41 18.87 18.35
N VAL A 407 -9.73 18.35 17.16
CA VAL A 407 -9.60 16.91 16.81
C VAL A 407 -8.66 16.78 15.60
N VAL A 408 -7.67 15.89 15.71
CA VAL A 408 -6.72 15.58 14.62
C VAL A 408 -6.85 14.12 14.24
N VAL A 409 -7.27 13.87 13.00
CA VAL A 409 -7.45 12.54 12.40
C VAL A 409 -6.32 12.27 11.41
N ILE A 410 -5.63 11.16 11.57
CA ILE A 410 -4.58 10.71 10.67
C ILE A 410 -5.08 9.54 9.85
N SER A 411 -4.95 9.62 8.53
CA SER A 411 -5.01 8.48 7.63
C SER A 411 -3.60 8.05 7.27
N VAL A 412 -3.31 6.77 7.34
CA VAL A 412 -1.96 6.25 7.06
C VAL A 412 -2.03 4.98 6.23
N HIS A 413 -1.38 5.00 5.05
CA HIS A 413 -1.24 3.83 4.17
C HIS A 413 0.16 3.24 4.33
N ALA A 414 0.26 2.15 5.11
CA ALA A 414 1.53 1.54 5.50
C ALA A 414 1.33 0.11 6.03
N GLY A 415 2.44 -0.58 6.30
CA GLY A 415 2.46 -1.98 6.71
C GLY A 415 2.58 -2.95 5.54
N ALA A 416 3.03 -4.16 5.83
CA ALA A 416 3.10 -5.25 4.87
C ALA A 416 1.70 -5.74 4.49
N GLU A 417 1.54 -6.27 3.29
CA GLU A 417 0.24 -6.65 2.71
C GLU A 417 -0.03 -8.16 2.88
N GLY A 418 -1.31 -8.52 2.90
CA GLY A 418 -1.79 -9.90 2.82
C GLY A 418 -2.05 -10.58 4.15
N THR A 419 -2.52 -11.84 4.05
CA THR A 419 -3.00 -12.63 5.19
C THR A 419 -1.90 -12.98 6.20
N ASP A 420 -0.66 -13.10 5.76
CA ASP A 420 0.46 -13.40 6.66
C ASP A 420 0.97 -12.17 7.43
N ALA A 421 0.60 -10.98 6.96
CA ALA A 421 0.89 -9.73 7.62
C ALA A 421 -0.26 -9.24 8.52
N ILE A 422 -1.17 -10.13 8.89
CA ILE A 422 -2.41 -9.79 9.63
C ILE A 422 -2.13 -9.28 11.06
N ASN A 423 -1.07 -9.77 11.70
CA ASN A 423 -0.68 -9.36 13.04
C ASN A 423 0.12 -8.06 13.05
N VAL A 424 -0.09 -7.26 14.07
CA VAL A 424 0.62 -5.99 14.29
C VAL A 424 1.69 -6.17 15.37
N ARG A 425 2.92 -5.74 15.07
CA ARG A 425 4.05 -5.77 16.02
C ARG A 425 4.77 -4.43 16.01
N ASN A 426 5.38 -4.06 17.11
CA ASN A 426 6.20 -2.84 17.20
C ASN A 426 7.57 -3.09 16.57
N ARG A 427 7.58 -3.20 15.25
CA ARG A 427 8.79 -3.37 14.42
C ARG A 427 8.54 -2.83 13.02
N GLU A 428 9.59 -2.60 12.25
CA GLU A 428 9.47 -2.31 10.84
C GLU A 428 8.91 -3.52 10.08
N GLU A 429 8.05 -3.22 9.14
CA GLU A 429 7.48 -4.18 8.20
C GLU A 429 8.03 -3.91 6.81
N PHE A 430 8.25 -4.97 6.05
CA PHE A 430 8.75 -4.89 4.68
C PHE A 430 7.80 -5.62 3.73
N PHE A 431 7.63 -5.08 2.52
CA PHE A 431 6.84 -5.72 1.46
C PHE A 431 7.53 -5.56 0.10
N TYR A 432 7.89 -6.69 -0.55
CA TYR A 432 8.72 -6.73 -1.76
C TYR A 432 10.00 -5.88 -1.65
N GLY A 433 10.66 -5.88 -0.49
CA GLY A 433 11.87 -5.11 -0.22
C GLY A 433 11.63 -3.61 0.06
N GLU A 434 10.39 -3.14 0.01
CA GLU A 434 10.04 -1.78 0.43
C GLU A 434 9.86 -1.72 1.94
N ASN A 435 10.45 -0.71 2.59
CA ASN A 435 10.17 -0.43 4.00
C ASN A 435 8.76 0.15 4.12
N ARG A 436 7.84 -0.64 4.72
CA ARG A 436 6.43 -0.27 4.94
C ARG A 436 6.20 0.31 6.34
N GLY A 437 7.28 0.62 7.05
CA GLY A 437 7.31 1.33 8.32
C GLY A 437 6.91 0.51 9.54
N ASN A 438 7.02 1.14 10.70
CA ASN A 438 6.56 0.60 11.99
C ASN A 438 5.28 1.32 12.42
N MET A 439 4.13 0.70 12.16
CA MET A 439 2.82 1.29 12.42
C MET A 439 2.56 1.55 13.91
N VAL A 440 3.07 0.70 14.81
CA VAL A 440 2.88 0.90 16.26
C VAL A 440 3.68 2.12 16.73
N LEU A 441 4.95 2.18 16.36
CA LEU A 441 5.82 3.31 16.71
C LEU A 441 5.27 4.62 16.14
N PHE A 442 4.91 4.64 14.85
CA PHE A 442 4.34 5.81 14.19
C PHE A 442 3.05 6.28 14.89
N SER A 443 2.05 5.40 15.01
CA SER A 443 0.73 5.76 15.54
C SER A 443 0.81 6.30 16.95
N ARG A 444 1.54 5.64 17.85
CA ARG A 444 1.71 6.11 19.23
C ARG A 444 2.49 7.42 19.29
N THR A 445 3.52 7.59 18.46
CA THR A 445 4.28 8.84 18.36
C THR A 445 3.42 10.01 17.87
N MET A 446 2.49 9.75 16.92
CA MET A 446 1.57 10.80 16.44
C MET A 446 0.53 11.16 17.49
N ILE A 447 0.00 10.20 18.25
CA ILE A 447 -0.88 10.49 19.40
C ILE A 447 -0.14 11.31 20.45
N ASP A 448 1.11 10.98 20.76
CA ASP A 448 1.95 11.77 21.68
C ASP A 448 2.21 13.19 21.17
N ALA A 449 2.15 13.42 19.86
CA ALA A 449 2.25 14.73 19.22
C ALA A 449 0.89 15.46 19.08
N GLY A 450 -0.24 14.87 19.51
CA GLY A 450 -1.56 15.51 19.51
C GLY A 450 -2.56 14.94 18.50
N ALA A 451 -2.28 13.83 17.85
CA ALA A 451 -3.31 13.12 17.05
C ALA A 451 -4.35 12.45 17.97
N ASP A 452 -5.59 12.40 17.50
CA ASP A 452 -6.74 11.90 18.28
C ASP A 452 -7.35 10.61 17.71
N LEU A 453 -7.17 10.36 16.42
CA LEU A 453 -7.65 9.16 15.74
C LEU A 453 -6.69 8.75 14.63
N ILE A 454 -6.32 7.46 14.60
CA ILE A 454 -5.50 6.89 13.52
C ILE A 454 -6.31 5.89 12.72
N LEU A 455 -6.38 6.08 11.40
CA LEU A 455 -7.06 5.23 10.44
C LEU A 455 -6.01 4.61 9.49
N GLY A 456 -5.73 3.33 9.67
CA GLY A 456 -4.73 2.57 8.93
C GLY A 456 -5.28 1.93 7.67
N HIS A 457 -4.45 1.89 6.62
CA HIS A 457 -4.71 1.36 5.28
C HIS A 457 -3.46 0.67 4.73
N GLY A 458 -3.58 -0.11 3.65
CA GLY A 458 -2.46 -0.70 2.93
C GLY A 458 -2.25 -2.19 3.11
N PRO A 459 -2.45 -2.80 4.30
CA PRO A 459 -2.30 -4.25 4.46
C PRO A 459 -3.33 -5.10 3.71
N HIS A 460 -4.40 -4.51 3.20
CA HIS A 460 -5.51 -5.17 2.49
C HIS A 460 -6.28 -6.21 3.31
N VAL A 461 -5.96 -6.36 4.59
CA VAL A 461 -6.65 -7.19 5.58
C VAL A 461 -7.00 -6.35 6.80
N PRO A 462 -8.14 -6.57 7.47
CA PRO A 462 -8.41 -5.93 8.76
C PRO A 462 -7.37 -6.35 9.79
N ARG A 463 -6.82 -5.39 10.53
CA ARG A 463 -5.89 -5.63 11.63
C ARG A 463 -6.49 -5.24 12.98
N ALA A 464 -5.76 -5.46 14.05
CA ALA A 464 -6.16 -5.11 15.40
C ALA A 464 -6.51 -3.62 15.56
N VAL A 465 -7.29 -3.30 16.59
CA VAL A 465 -7.51 -1.95 17.09
C VAL A 465 -6.92 -1.81 18.50
N GLU A 466 -6.49 -0.61 18.83
CA GLU A 466 -5.93 -0.27 20.15
C GLU A 466 -6.48 1.07 20.64
N VAL A 467 -6.63 1.23 21.96
CA VAL A 467 -6.71 2.57 22.57
C VAL A 467 -5.39 2.86 23.28
N TYR A 468 -4.74 3.93 22.85
CA TYR A 468 -3.52 4.44 23.42
C TYR A 468 -3.75 5.86 23.95
N LYS A 469 -3.53 6.10 25.25
CA LYS A 469 -3.78 7.39 25.92
C LYS A 469 -5.19 7.97 25.64
N GLY A 470 -6.20 7.10 25.63
CA GLY A 470 -7.59 7.52 25.39
C GLY A 470 -7.98 7.69 23.92
N LYS A 471 -7.06 7.54 22.96
CA LYS A 471 -7.25 7.74 21.53
C LYS A 471 -7.29 6.40 20.79
N LEU A 472 -8.17 6.26 19.79
CA LEU A 472 -8.32 5.03 19.02
C LEU A 472 -7.32 4.95 17.87
N ILE A 473 -6.70 3.79 17.73
CA ILE A 473 -5.86 3.39 16.60
C ILE A 473 -6.52 2.19 15.92
N ALA A 474 -6.89 2.31 14.64
CA ALA A 474 -7.24 1.21 13.77
C ALA A 474 -6.06 0.94 12.84
N TYR A 475 -5.35 -0.17 13.03
CA TYR A 475 -4.09 -0.45 12.32
C TYR A 475 -4.26 -0.80 10.85
N SER A 476 -5.41 -1.36 10.47
CA SER A 476 -5.84 -1.50 9.07
C SER A 476 -7.34 -1.76 9.00
N LEU A 477 -8.01 -1.07 8.10
CA LEU A 477 -9.42 -1.27 7.79
C LEU A 477 -9.64 -2.32 6.69
N GLY A 478 -8.55 -2.87 6.12
CA GLY A 478 -8.60 -3.85 5.03
C GLY A 478 -9.12 -3.27 3.71
N ASN A 479 -9.51 -4.14 2.80
CA ASN A 479 -10.16 -3.76 1.55
C ASN A 479 -11.60 -3.33 1.80
N PHE A 480 -12.09 -2.28 1.11
CA PHE A 480 -13.51 -1.94 1.15
C PHE A 480 -14.21 -2.12 -0.19
N LEU A 481 -13.53 -1.79 -1.28
CA LEU A 481 -14.00 -2.01 -2.64
C LEU A 481 -12.78 -2.27 -3.52
N GLY A 482 -12.79 -3.39 -4.25
CA GLY A 482 -11.67 -3.75 -5.14
C GLY A 482 -12.16 -4.44 -6.40
N TYR A 483 -13.04 -3.74 -7.19
CA TYR A 483 -13.72 -4.37 -8.32
C TYR A 483 -12.75 -4.97 -9.34
N GLN A 484 -12.66 -6.31 -9.37
CA GLN A 484 -11.75 -7.10 -10.22
C GLN A 484 -10.26 -6.68 -10.12
N THR A 485 -9.87 -6.06 -9.00
CA THR A 485 -8.51 -5.56 -8.79
C THR A 485 -7.84 -6.12 -7.55
N LEU A 486 -8.57 -6.22 -6.44
CA LEU A 486 -8.07 -6.75 -5.18
C LEU A 486 -8.55 -8.19 -4.96
N SER A 487 -7.74 -8.98 -4.28
CA SER A 487 -8.14 -10.32 -3.86
C SER A 487 -9.26 -10.27 -2.82
N THR A 488 -10.17 -11.24 -2.90
CA THR A 488 -11.30 -11.40 -1.97
C THR A 488 -11.26 -12.74 -1.23
N VAL A 489 -10.12 -13.45 -1.31
CA VAL A 489 -9.96 -14.77 -0.72
C VAL A 489 -9.56 -14.63 0.76
N ALA A 490 -10.15 -15.44 1.62
CA ALA A 490 -9.91 -15.48 3.05
C ALA A 490 -10.09 -14.08 3.70
N GLU A 491 -9.16 -13.64 4.54
CA GLU A 491 -9.20 -12.37 5.26
C GLU A 491 -9.10 -11.14 4.34
N LEU A 492 -8.60 -11.29 3.10
CA LEU A 492 -8.62 -10.23 2.08
C LEU A 492 -10.04 -9.86 1.63
N GLY A 493 -11.00 -10.80 1.78
CA GLY A 493 -12.41 -10.55 1.56
C GLY A 493 -13.14 -9.98 2.78
N TYR A 494 -12.52 -9.98 3.98
CA TYR A 494 -13.13 -9.40 5.17
C TYR A 494 -12.93 -7.90 5.19
N SER A 495 -13.98 -7.17 5.46
CA SER A 495 -14.03 -5.71 5.40
C SER A 495 -14.89 -5.17 6.53
N LEU A 496 -14.89 -3.85 6.70
CA LEU A 496 -15.69 -3.19 7.71
C LEU A 496 -15.99 -1.73 7.36
N ILE A 497 -17.03 -1.20 7.98
CA ILE A 497 -17.21 0.23 8.21
C ILE A 497 -16.96 0.44 9.70
N LEU A 498 -15.94 1.21 10.05
CA LEU A 498 -15.63 1.58 11.42
C LEU A 498 -16.40 2.84 11.79
N GLU A 499 -17.32 2.75 12.74
CA GLU A 499 -17.96 3.91 13.39
C GLU A 499 -17.15 4.28 14.64
N VAL A 500 -16.79 5.56 14.75
CA VAL A 500 -16.05 6.09 15.91
C VAL A 500 -16.72 7.38 16.37
N ALA A 501 -17.05 7.44 17.65
CA ALA A 501 -17.44 8.65 18.32
C ALA A 501 -16.26 9.21 19.11
N VAL A 502 -15.87 10.46 18.83
CA VAL A 502 -14.86 11.21 19.60
C VAL A 502 -15.51 12.46 20.21
N ASN A 503 -15.10 12.83 21.42
CA ASN A 503 -15.55 14.07 22.04
C ASN A 503 -14.81 15.29 21.48
N GLU A 504 -15.14 16.48 21.91
CA GLU A 504 -14.52 17.72 21.46
C GLU A 504 -13.03 17.86 21.84
N GLU A 505 -12.55 17.08 22.83
CA GLU A 505 -11.14 16.96 23.19
C GLU A 505 -10.42 15.86 22.38
N GLY A 506 -11.14 15.17 21.47
CA GLY A 506 -10.61 14.11 20.61
C GLY A 506 -10.48 12.75 21.31
N ASP A 507 -11.02 12.56 22.52
CA ASP A 507 -11.01 11.27 23.20
C ASP A 507 -12.02 10.33 22.56
N PHE A 508 -11.62 9.07 22.38
CA PHE A 508 -12.51 7.99 21.98
C PHE A 508 -13.62 7.82 23.02
N VAL A 509 -14.87 7.88 22.61
CA VAL A 509 -16.06 7.68 23.44
C VAL A 509 -16.54 6.23 23.33
N GLU A 510 -16.99 5.87 22.14
CA GLU A 510 -17.41 4.53 21.77
C GLU A 510 -17.24 4.32 20.27
N GLY A 511 -17.37 3.08 19.81
CA GLY A 511 -17.31 2.77 18.39
C GLY A 511 -18.10 1.51 18.03
N LYS A 512 -18.14 1.22 16.73
CA LYS A 512 -18.77 0.01 16.22
C LYS A 512 -18.11 -0.44 14.94
N ILE A 513 -17.89 -1.73 14.82
CA ILE A 513 -17.55 -2.39 13.56
C ILE A 513 -18.85 -2.84 12.92
N LEU A 514 -19.22 -2.24 11.79
CA LEU A 514 -20.24 -2.77 10.89
C LEU A 514 -19.54 -3.74 9.93
N PRO A 515 -19.80 -5.05 10.04
CA PRO A 515 -19.06 -6.03 9.26
C PRO A 515 -19.48 -5.99 7.78
N VAL A 516 -18.48 -5.99 6.92
CA VAL A 516 -18.62 -6.02 5.47
C VAL A 516 -17.82 -7.18 4.91
N HIS A 517 -18.25 -7.74 3.80
CA HIS A 517 -17.50 -8.74 3.05
C HIS A 517 -17.51 -8.37 1.57
N LEU A 518 -16.44 -8.67 0.88
CA LEU A 518 -16.33 -8.49 -0.57
C LEU A 518 -16.83 -9.75 -1.27
N ASP A 519 -17.67 -9.60 -2.28
CA ASP A 519 -18.06 -10.72 -3.15
C ASP A 519 -16.90 -11.14 -4.07
N GLY A 520 -17.09 -12.17 -4.90
CA GLY A 520 -16.06 -12.67 -5.81
C GLY A 520 -15.60 -11.65 -6.87
N GLN A 521 -16.25 -10.50 -6.99
CA GLN A 521 -15.85 -9.41 -7.85
C GLN A 521 -15.22 -8.23 -7.08
N GLY A 522 -15.13 -8.31 -5.76
CA GLY A 522 -14.60 -7.25 -4.91
C GLY A 522 -15.62 -6.15 -4.57
N VAL A 523 -16.93 -6.42 -4.68
CA VAL A 523 -18.00 -5.50 -4.34
C VAL A 523 -18.45 -5.72 -2.89
N PRO A 524 -18.55 -4.67 -2.05
CA PRO A 524 -18.88 -4.80 -0.64
C PRO A 524 -20.37 -5.09 -0.41
N TYR A 525 -20.65 -5.98 0.57
CA TYR A 525 -21.99 -6.21 1.11
C TYR A 525 -21.93 -6.47 2.62
N PHE A 526 -23.05 -6.29 3.32
CA PHE A 526 -23.10 -6.50 4.77
C PHE A 526 -22.87 -7.98 5.12
N ASP A 527 -21.91 -8.25 6.02
CA ASP A 527 -21.56 -9.60 6.44
C ASP A 527 -22.36 -10.08 7.65
N GLN A 528 -23.43 -10.82 7.40
CA GLN A 528 -24.26 -11.41 8.45
C GLN A 528 -23.53 -12.42 9.36
N LYS A 529 -22.34 -12.90 8.94
CA LYS A 529 -21.51 -13.82 9.74
C LYS A 529 -20.57 -13.11 10.70
N PHE A 530 -20.49 -11.79 10.66
CA PHE A 530 -19.65 -10.96 11.53
C PHE A 530 -18.17 -11.37 11.53
N ARG A 531 -17.63 -11.81 10.37
CA ARG A 531 -16.28 -12.36 10.26
C ARG A 531 -15.20 -11.36 10.65
N SER A 532 -15.28 -10.11 10.17
CA SER A 532 -14.32 -9.06 10.52
C SER A 532 -14.37 -8.68 12.00
N VAL A 533 -15.56 -8.77 12.65
CA VAL A 533 -15.68 -8.57 14.10
C VAL A 533 -14.93 -9.65 14.87
N GLY A 534 -15.14 -10.92 14.50
CA GLY A 534 -14.43 -12.05 15.12
C GLY A 534 -12.92 -11.96 14.95
N LEU A 535 -12.48 -11.63 13.72
CA LEU A 535 -11.08 -11.47 13.38
C LEU A 535 -10.41 -10.37 14.20
N ILE A 536 -10.97 -9.14 14.19
CA ILE A 536 -10.38 -7.99 14.91
C ILE A 536 -10.33 -8.25 16.41
N ARG A 537 -11.34 -8.90 16.99
CA ARG A 537 -11.32 -9.31 18.41
C ARG A 537 -10.17 -10.26 18.71
N SER A 538 -9.96 -11.26 17.87
CA SER A 538 -8.87 -12.23 18.03
C SER A 538 -7.51 -11.54 17.93
N LEU A 539 -7.33 -10.68 16.90
CA LEU A 539 -6.09 -9.93 16.70
C LEU A 539 -5.84 -8.93 17.83
N MET A 540 -6.88 -8.23 18.32
CA MET A 540 -6.75 -7.35 19.47
C MET A 540 -6.27 -8.11 20.72
N ALA A 541 -6.80 -9.31 20.97
CA ALA A 541 -6.40 -10.14 22.10
C ALA A 541 -4.96 -10.67 21.98
N SER A 542 -4.49 -10.97 20.75
CA SER A 542 -3.14 -11.48 20.51
C SER A 542 -2.08 -10.38 20.43
N ASP A 543 -2.42 -9.23 19.84
CA ASP A 543 -1.45 -8.20 19.52
C ASP A 543 -1.39 -7.10 20.60
N PHE A 544 -2.55 -6.79 21.20
CA PHE A 544 -2.71 -5.75 22.24
C PHE A 544 -3.53 -6.23 23.43
N PRO A 545 -3.10 -7.29 24.17
CA PRO A 545 -3.89 -7.91 25.26
C PRO A 545 -4.22 -6.94 26.39
N ASN A 546 -3.42 -5.89 26.57
CA ASN A 546 -3.59 -4.89 27.62
C ASN A 546 -4.38 -3.65 27.17
N THR A 547 -4.90 -3.61 25.94
CA THR A 547 -5.71 -2.47 25.49
C THR A 547 -7.00 -2.39 26.32
N PRO A 548 -7.39 -1.19 26.81
CA PRO A 548 -8.58 -1.02 27.64
C PRO A 548 -9.87 -0.99 26.77
N LEU A 549 -10.01 -1.93 25.84
CA LEU A 549 -11.16 -2.06 24.94
C LEU A 549 -11.84 -3.42 25.08
N THR A 550 -13.15 -3.42 24.85
CA THR A 550 -13.93 -4.63 24.55
C THR A 550 -14.65 -4.45 23.23
N ILE A 551 -14.77 -5.54 22.47
CA ILE A 551 -15.59 -5.62 21.26
C ILE A 551 -16.59 -6.76 21.48
N ASP A 552 -17.88 -6.46 21.45
CA ASP A 552 -18.92 -7.48 21.62
C ASP A 552 -19.16 -8.28 20.31
N ASN A 553 -20.02 -9.27 20.34
CA ASN A 553 -20.33 -10.12 19.19
C ASN A 553 -21.07 -9.37 18.05
N LYS A 554 -21.63 -8.19 18.34
CA LYS A 554 -22.32 -7.32 17.38
C LYS A 554 -21.43 -6.17 16.88
N GLY A 555 -20.14 -6.19 17.26
CA GLY A 555 -19.13 -5.23 16.84
C GLY A 555 -19.10 -3.93 17.65
N LYS A 556 -19.86 -3.79 18.74
CA LYS A 556 -19.78 -2.58 19.59
C LYS A 556 -18.43 -2.54 20.31
N ILE A 557 -17.73 -1.40 20.20
CA ILE A 557 -16.43 -1.12 20.82
C ILE A 557 -16.67 -0.19 22.01
N THR A 558 -16.24 -0.61 23.20
CA THR A 558 -16.34 0.18 24.43
C THR A 558 -15.06 0.13 25.23
N LYS A 559 -14.77 1.18 26.00
CA LYS A 559 -13.72 1.14 27.04
C LYS A 559 -14.11 0.14 28.13
N LYS A 560 -13.10 -0.57 28.66
CA LYS A 560 -13.25 -1.43 29.86
C LYS A 560 -13.44 -0.58 31.10
#